data_0c87bd3f749ec9f2f877d534b53d36ea
#
_entry.id   0c87bd3f749ec9f2f877d534b53d36ea
#
_cell.length_a   1.000
_cell.length_b   1.000
_cell.length_c   1.000
_cell.angle_alpha   90.00
_cell.angle_beta   90.00
_cell.angle_gamma   90.00
#
_symmetry.space_group_name_H-M   'P 1'
#
loop_
_entity.id
_entity.type
_entity.pdbx_description
1 polymer ?
#
loop_
_entity_poly.entity_id
_entity_poly.type
_entity_poly.pdbx_seq_one_letter_code
_entity_poly.pdbx_strand_id
1 'polypeptide(L)'
;MPNETTNYQCPACTGPLRFDSATGKLVCDYCGSTYEVKEVEALYADKQKASDTAARQRPQGPVWGEEEAAGLTSRTCSSCGAELVCDGTTAATTCPYCGNPTVLGGQLSSKLKPEYIIPFKLDRKAAVQNLNKYYKGKKFLPKAFKEQNHVEEIQGVYVPFWLYDATADARGAYEGEVTESHREGDYVVTNTQHYNVARAGEADFIKVPVDGSSKMPDAHMDAIEPFDYSAIQPFSTAYLPGFLADRYDEDEEKCLPRATRRMENTTRAALRETIDGYSEVHTKAENINIDIRKSHYALLPVWMLHTRWNDKDFLFAMNGQTGKLIGDLPVDPKRVAAWFAGISLPLMVILALFLYG
;
A
#
# COMPACT_ATOMS: atom_id res chain seq x y z
N MET A 1 -5.58 -35.03 -22.56
CA MET A 1 -4.20 -34.69 -22.22
C MET A 1 -4.22 -34.04 -20.86
N PRO A 2 -3.40 -34.46 -19.89
CA PRO A 2 -3.51 -33.91 -18.54
C PRO A 2 -3.07 -32.44 -18.55
N ASN A 3 -3.88 -31.57 -17.94
CA ASN A 3 -3.59 -30.18 -17.70
C ASN A 3 -2.33 -30.06 -16.83
N GLU A 4 -1.23 -29.63 -17.41
CA GLU A 4 -0.07 -29.22 -16.64
C GLU A 4 -0.34 -27.83 -16.05
N THR A 5 -0.74 -27.82 -14.81
CA THR A 5 -0.82 -26.61 -14.00
C THR A 5 0.58 -26.10 -13.71
N THR A 6 0.83 -24.82 -13.96
CA THR A 6 2.07 -24.12 -13.53
C THR A 6 2.12 -23.94 -12.00
N ASN A 7 1.84 -24.99 -11.25
CA ASN A 7 2.24 -25.09 -9.87
C ASN A 7 3.71 -25.47 -9.87
N TYR A 8 4.59 -24.58 -9.44
CA TYR A 8 5.98 -24.92 -9.24
C TYR A 8 6.07 -26.09 -8.28
N GLN A 9 6.34 -27.26 -8.83
CA GLN A 9 6.55 -28.47 -8.06
C GLN A 9 8.01 -28.58 -7.66
N CYS A 10 8.25 -29.12 -6.50
CA CYS A 10 9.60 -29.36 -6.01
C CYS A 10 10.34 -30.29 -6.98
N PRO A 11 11.53 -29.91 -7.50
CA PRO A 11 12.33 -30.77 -8.37
C PRO A 11 12.74 -32.08 -7.72
N ALA A 12 12.82 -32.12 -6.38
CA ALA A 12 13.24 -33.30 -5.63
C ALA A 12 12.10 -34.30 -5.34
N CYS A 13 10.87 -33.83 -5.05
CA CYS A 13 9.79 -34.71 -4.57
C CYS A 13 8.43 -34.42 -5.22
N THR A 14 8.35 -33.51 -6.19
CA THR A 14 7.11 -33.08 -6.87
C THR A 14 6.04 -32.46 -5.97
N GLY A 15 6.33 -32.23 -4.70
CA GLY A 15 5.44 -31.55 -3.76
C GLY A 15 5.32 -30.06 -4.09
N PRO A 16 4.29 -29.36 -3.58
CA PRO A 16 4.09 -27.93 -3.84
C PRO A 16 5.23 -27.12 -3.21
N LEU A 17 5.66 -26.07 -3.93
CA LEU A 17 6.61 -25.08 -3.43
C LEU A 17 5.85 -23.86 -2.91
N ARG A 18 6.29 -23.31 -1.78
CA ARG A 18 5.77 -22.07 -1.18
C ARG A 18 6.89 -21.03 -1.11
N PHE A 19 6.55 -19.78 -1.41
CA PHE A 19 7.50 -18.68 -1.21
C PHE A 19 7.64 -18.35 0.28
N ASP A 20 8.86 -18.42 0.79
CA ASP A 20 9.19 -18.03 2.15
C ASP A 20 9.79 -16.62 2.16
N SER A 21 9.04 -15.67 2.70
CA SER A 21 9.42 -14.26 2.77
C SER A 21 10.63 -14.00 3.68
N ALA A 22 10.90 -14.89 4.66
CA ALA A 22 12.04 -14.73 5.56
C ALA A 22 13.38 -15.03 4.86
N THR A 23 13.38 -16.03 3.98
CA THR A 23 14.59 -16.46 3.25
C THR A 23 14.63 -15.92 1.81
N GLY A 24 13.51 -15.43 1.27
CA GLY A 24 13.37 -15.02 -0.12
C GLY A 24 13.40 -16.17 -1.12
N LYS A 25 13.21 -17.42 -0.67
CA LYS A 25 13.32 -18.66 -1.45
C LYS A 25 11.99 -19.40 -1.53
N LEU A 26 11.92 -20.33 -2.49
CA LEU A 26 10.84 -21.30 -2.55
C LEU A 26 11.19 -22.51 -1.67
N VAL A 27 10.29 -22.87 -0.76
CA VAL A 27 10.44 -23.97 0.18
C VAL A 27 9.40 -25.05 -0.13
N CYS A 28 9.83 -26.30 -0.15
CA CYS A 28 8.94 -27.44 -0.24
C CYS A 28 8.47 -27.86 1.13
N ASP A 29 7.17 -27.79 1.40
CA ASP A 29 6.59 -28.20 2.70
C ASP A 29 6.64 -29.73 2.92
N TYR A 30 6.89 -30.52 1.85
CA TYR A 30 6.96 -31.99 1.95
C TYR A 30 8.37 -32.52 2.27
N CYS A 31 9.41 -32.00 1.61
CA CYS A 31 10.78 -32.53 1.77
C CYS A 31 11.74 -31.49 2.37
N GLY A 32 11.30 -30.28 2.64
CA GLY A 32 12.10 -29.21 3.23
C GLY A 32 13.16 -28.61 2.30
N SER A 33 13.21 -29.02 1.02
CA SER A 33 14.18 -28.46 0.04
C SER A 33 13.86 -27.01 -0.24
N THR A 34 14.91 -26.20 -0.41
CA THR A 34 14.82 -24.78 -0.71
C THR A 34 15.46 -24.46 -2.07
N TYR A 35 14.85 -23.59 -2.83
CA TYR A 35 15.32 -23.21 -4.18
C TYR A 35 15.25 -21.68 -4.35
N GLU A 36 16.20 -21.14 -5.12
CA GLU A 36 16.07 -19.76 -5.57
C GLU A 36 14.94 -19.64 -6.59
N VAL A 37 14.20 -18.52 -6.55
CA VAL A 37 13.09 -18.28 -7.49
C VAL A 37 13.56 -18.42 -8.93
N LYS A 38 14.71 -17.79 -9.27
CA LYS A 38 15.33 -17.85 -10.62
C LYS A 38 15.72 -19.25 -11.07
N GLU A 39 16.11 -20.09 -10.13
CA GLU A 39 16.52 -21.48 -10.41
C GLU A 39 15.31 -22.33 -10.80
N VAL A 40 14.20 -22.17 -10.07
CA VAL A 40 12.95 -22.86 -10.39
C VAL A 40 12.37 -22.33 -11.71
N GLU A 41 12.40 -21.02 -11.93
CA GLU A 41 11.97 -20.43 -13.20
C GLU A 41 12.77 -20.94 -14.39
N ALA A 42 14.11 -21.05 -14.27
CA ALA A 42 14.95 -21.57 -15.33
C ALA A 42 14.62 -23.02 -15.70
N LEU A 43 14.29 -23.87 -14.72
CA LEU A 43 13.86 -25.25 -14.94
C LEU A 43 12.52 -25.36 -15.68
N TYR A 44 11.66 -24.35 -15.56
CA TYR A 44 10.35 -24.33 -16.20
C TYR A 44 10.27 -23.41 -17.44
N ALA A 45 11.27 -22.54 -17.67
CA ALA A 45 11.30 -21.59 -18.79
C ALA A 45 11.31 -22.25 -20.17
N ASP A 46 11.87 -23.45 -20.31
CA ASP A 46 11.89 -24.16 -21.58
C ASP A 46 10.52 -24.69 -22.02
N LYS A 47 9.59 -24.81 -21.09
CA LYS A 47 8.19 -25.16 -21.37
C LYS A 47 7.36 -23.97 -21.88
N GLN A 48 7.74 -22.74 -21.51
CA GLN A 48 7.02 -21.51 -21.88
C GLN A 48 7.36 -20.99 -23.29
N LYS A 49 8.55 -21.28 -23.82
CA LYS A 49 8.99 -20.78 -25.14
C LYS A 49 8.16 -21.29 -26.33
N ALA A 50 7.40 -22.37 -26.17
CA ALA A 50 6.60 -22.94 -27.24
C ALA A 50 5.27 -22.20 -27.53
N SER A 51 4.76 -21.40 -26.59
CA SER A 51 3.46 -20.71 -26.72
C SER A 51 3.54 -19.26 -27.20
N ASP A 52 4.72 -18.62 -27.16
CA ASP A 52 4.86 -17.17 -27.44
C ASP A 52 4.75 -16.76 -28.92
N THR A 53 4.63 -17.72 -29.83
CA THR A 53 4.56 -17.44 -31.28
C THR A 53 3.16 -17.03 -31.78
N ALA A 54 2.12 -17.16 -30.97
CA ALA A 54 0.74 -16.96 -31.41
C ALA A 54 0.08 -15.61 -31.02
N ALA A 55 0.74 -14.75 -30.25
CA ALA A 55 0.10 -13.58 -29.60
C ALA A 55 0.54 -12.21 -30.16
N ARG A 56 0.59 -12.05 -31.50
CA ARG A 56 0.85 -10.73 -32.11
C ARG A 56 -0.43 -10.08 -32.55
N GLN A 57 -1.11 -9.38 -31.64
CA GLN A 57 -2.04 -8.22 -31.86
C GLN A 57 -2.97 -8.07 -30.64
N ARG A 58 -2.58 -7.29 -29.63
CA ARG A 58 -3.47 -6.93 -28.51
C ARG A 58 -2.96 -5.77 -27.65
N PRO A 59 -3.77 -5.25 -26.71
CA PRO A 59 -3.60 -3.97 -26.04
C PRO A 59 -2.26 -3.80 -25.33
N GLN A 60 -1.90 -2.55 -25.04
CA GLN A 60 -0.61 -2.13 -24.49
C GLN A 60 -0.39 -2.68 -23.08
N GLY A 61 0.16 -3.90 -22.98
CA GLY A 61 0.55 -4.54 -21.72
C GLY A 61 0.62 -6.06 -21.85
N PRO A 62 1.39 -6.76 -20.99
CA PRO A 62 1.46 -8.22 -21.00
C PRO A 62 0.09 -8.83 -20.65
N VAL A 63 -0.30 -9.87 -21.38
CA VAL A 63 -1.54 -10.64 -21.17
C VAL A 63 -1.17 -12.01 -20.61
N TRP A 64 -2.03 -12.58 -19.78
CA TRP A 64 -1.86 -13.95 -19.26
C TRP A 64 -1.75 -14.98 -20.38
N GLY A 65 -0.70 -15.81 -20.37
CA GLY A 65 -0.64 -16.99 -21.19
C GLY A 65 -1.63 -18.07 -20.72
N GLU A 66 -2.13 -18.90 -21.62
CA GLU A 66 -3.09 -19.96 -21.27
C GLU A 66 -2.53 -20.93 -20.21
N GLU A 67 -1.21 -21.25 -20.28
CA GLU A 67 -0.54 -22.12 -19.31
C GLU A 67 -0.32 -21.44 -17.97
N GLU A 68 -0.02 -20.13 -17.92
CA GLU A 68 0.12 -19.36 -16.70
C GLU A 68 -1.24 -19.20 -15.98
N ALA A 69 -2.32 -19.02 -16.76
CA ALA A 69 -3.66 -18.91 -16.22
C ALA A 69 -4.21 -20.25 -15.69
N ALA A 70 -3.78 -21.38 -16.26
CA ALA A 70 -4.26 -22.70 -15.87
C ALA A 70 -3.85 -23.15 -14.45
N GLY A 71 -2.75 -22.59 -13.92
CA GLY A 71 -2.27 -22.88 -12.56
C GLY A 71 -2.85 -21.98 -11.47
N LEU A 72 -3.57 -20.94 -11.85
CA LEU A 72 -4.11 -19.96 -10.93
C LEU A 72 -5.64 -20.09 -10.84
N THR A 73 -6.16 -20.02 -9.62
CA THR A 73 -7.59 -20.02 -9.35
C THR A 73 -8.02 -18.62 -8.98
N SER A 74 -8.97 -18.05 -9.75
CA SER A 74 -9.63 -16.81 -9.36
C SER A 74 -10.81 -17.14 -8.46
N ARG A 75 -10.98 -16.38 -7.39
CA ARG A 75 -12.11 -16.48 -6.46
C ARG A 75 -12.74 -15.11 -6.27
N THR A 76 -14.06 -15.05 -6.45
CA THR A 76 -14.83 -13.81 -6.27
C THR A 76 -15.59 -13.87 -4.95
N CYS A 77 -15.42 -12.86 -4.11
CA CYS A 77 -16.18 -12.72 -2.88
C CYS A 77 -17.63 -12.34 -3.19
N SER A 78 -18.57 -13.15 -2.73
CA SER A 78 -20.02 -12.92 -2.95
C SER A 78 -20.56 -11.69 -2.21
N SER A 79 -19.85 -11.19 -1.20
CA SER A 79 -20.26 -10.04 -0.39
C SER A 79 -19.78 -8.71 -0.96
N CYS A 80 -18.46 -8.57 -1.25
CA CYS A 80 -17.87 -7.31 -1.68
C CYS A 80 -17.43 -7.30 -3.15
N GLY A 81 -17.54 -8.43 -3.87
CA GLY A 81 -17.14 -8.55 -5.26
C GLY A 81 -15.63 -8.58 -5.52
N ALA A 82 -14.78 -8.64 -4.48
CA ALA A 82 -13.34 -8.75 -4.65
C ALA A 82 -12.98 -10.03 -5.42
N GLU A 83 -12.17 -9.90 -6.46
CA GLU A 83 -11.60 -11.03 -7.18
C GLU A 83 -10.18 -11.28 -6.67
N LEU A 84 -9.99 -12.43 -6.05
CA LEU A 84 -8.70 -12.86 -5.49
C LEU A 84 -8.10 -13.95 -6.38
N VAL A 85 -6.84 -13.79 -6.72
CA VAL A 85 -6.07 -14.79 -7.44
C VAL A 85 -5.20 -15.54 -6.43
N CYS A 86 -5.31 -16.85 -6.43
CA CYS A 86 -4.50 -17.72 -5.58
C CYS A 86 -4.06 -18.95 -6.37
N ASP A 87 -2.98 -19.58 -5.92
CA ASP A 87 -2.62 -20.90 -6.40
C ASP A 87 -3.63 -21.95 -5.92
N GLY A 88 -3.62 -23.13 -6.53
CA GLY A 88 -4.52 -24.23 -6.16
C GLY A 88 -4.30 -24.77 -4.74
N THR A 89 -3.23 -24.34 -4.05
CA THR A 89 -2.85 -24.79 -2.71
C THR A 89 -3.29 -23.80 -1.62
N THR A 90 -3.58 -22.56 -1.99
CA THR A 90 -4.01 -21.51 -1.04
C THR A 90 -5.51 -21.60 -0.81
N ALA A 91 -5.91 -22.13 0.32
CA ALA A 91 -7.29 -22.12 0.78
C ALA A 91 -7.60 -20.75 1.43
N ALA A 92 -8.11 -19.79 0.66
CA ALA A 92 -8.73 -18.61 1.26
C ALA A 92 -10.07 -19.02 1.86
N THR A 93 -10.16 -19.02 3.17
CA THR A 93 -11.41 -19.33 3.89
C THR A 93 -12.24 -18.09 4.17
N THR A 94 -11.62 -16.92 4.16
CA THR A 94 -12.25 -15.61 4.43
C THR A 94 -11.72 -14.54 3.47
N CYS A 95 -12.60 -13.62 3.06
CA CYS A 95 -12.19 -12.48 2.25
C CYS A 95 -11.36 -11.50 3.07
N PRO A 96 -10.13 -11.13 2.65
CA PRO A 96 -9.27 -10.21 3.39
C PRO A 96 -9.82 -8.78 3.47
N TYR A 97 -10.77 -8.42 2.60
CA TYR A 97 -11.36 -7.08 2.53
C TYR A 97 -12.60 -6.91 3.42
N CYS A 98 -13.52 -7.87 3.40
CA CYS A 98 -14.80 -7.76 4.13
C CYS A 98 -14.99 -8.86 5.19
N GLY A 99 -14.05 -9.78 5.35
CA GLY A 99 -14.14 -10.88 6.33
C GLY A 99 -15.19 -11.95 5.99
N ASN A 100 -15.81 -11.92 4.81
CA ASN A 100 -16.83 -12.92 4.46
C ASN A 100 -16.16 -14.30 4.24
N PRO A 101 -16.64 -15.38 4.90
CA PRO A 101 -16.10 -16.73 4.75
C PRO A 101 -16.42 -17.38 3.41
N THR A 102 -17.32 -16.83 2.60
CA THR A 102 -17.75 -17.42 1.34
C THR A 102 -16.99 -16.86 0.16
N VAL A 103 -16.04 -17.62 -0.39
CA VAL A 103 -15.31 -17.29 -1.62
C VAL A 103 -15.59 -18.34 -2.67
N LEU A 104 -16.15 -17.93 -3.82
CA LEU A 104 -16.52 -18.80 -4.94
C LEU A 104 -15.43 -18.84 -6.01
N GLY A 105 -15.28 -19.99 -6.68
CA GLY A 105 -14.26 -20.19 -7.72
C GLY A 105 -14.68 -19.67 -9.10
N GLY A 106 -13.74 -19.06 -9.84
CA GLY A 106 -13.89 -18.63 -11.23
C GLY A 106 -12.56 -18.69 -12.00
N GLN A 107 -12.62 -18.68 -13.34
CA GLN A 107 -11.42 -18.71 -14.17
C GLN A 107 -10.86 -17.31 -14.42
N LEU A 108 -9.52 -17.20 -14.49
CA LEU A 108 -8.82 -15.99 -14.92
C LEU A 108 -9.08 -15.74 -16.40
N SER A 109 -9.78 -14.67 -16.74
CA SER A 109 -10.02 -14.29 -18.14
C SER A 109 -9.66 -12.81 -18.40
N SER A 110 -8.93 -12.60 -19.51
CA SER A 110 -8.83 -11.38 -20.33
C SER A 110 -8.37 -10.06 -19.71
N LYS A 111 -7.80 -9.98 -18.51
CA LYS A 111 -7.21 -8.75 -17.97
C LYS A 111 -5.67 -8.77 -18.08
N LEU A 112 -5.05 -7.60 -17.95
CA LEU A 112 -3.59 -7.44 -18.02
C LEU A 112 -2.89 -8.29 -16.96
N LYS A 113 -1.74 -8.86 -17.34
CA LYS A 113 -0.81 -9.51 -16.43
C LYS A 113 0.06 -8.45 -15.77
N PRO A 114 0.41 -8.58 -14.46
CA PRO A 114 1.38 -7.69 -13.84
C PRO A 114 2.73 -7.73 -14.57
N GLU A 115 3.38 -6.59 -14.70
CA GLU A 115 4.74 -6.48 -15.20
C GLU A 115 5.75 -6.74 -14.08
N TYR A 116 5.42 -6.24 -12.89
CA TYR A 116 6.31 -6.27 -11.74
C TYR A 116 5.64 -6.82 -10.49
N ILE A 117 6.47 -7.28 -9.58
CA ILE A 117 6.09 -7.68 -8.23
C ILE A 117 7.15 -7.22 -7.24
N ILE A 118 6.74 -6.83 -6.05
CA ILE A 118 7.64 -6.68 -4.91
C ILE A 118 7.38 -7.85 -3.96
N PRO A 119 8.34 -8.77 -3.75
CA PRO A 119 8.15 -9.90 -2.85
C PRO A 119 7.93 -9.48 -1.39
N PHE A 120 7.16 -10.27 -0.64
CA PHE A 120 7.09 -10.12 0.80
C PHE A 120 8.49 -10.27 1.42
N LYS A 121 8.81 -9.40 2.38
CA LYS A 121 10.03 -9.44 3.18
C LYS A 121 9.73 -9.85 4.63
N LEU A 122 8.54 -9.51 5.11
CA LEU A 122 8.07 -9.89 6.43
C LEU A 122 7.22 -11.15 6.34
N ASP A 123 7.53 -12.13 7.19
CA ASP A 123 6.71 -13.31 7.36
C ASP A 123 5.45 -13.03 8.21
N ARG A 124 4.53 -13.99 8.26
CA ARG A 124 3.30 -13.89 9.04
C ARG A 124 3.57 -13.67 10.54
N LYS A 125 4.61 -14.30 11.07
CA LYS A 125 4.99 -14.17 12.49
C LYS A 125 5.41 -12.74 12.82
N ALA A 126 6.23 -12.14 11.97
CA ALA A 126 6.64 -10.74 12.11
C ALA A 126 5.44 -9.79 11.95
N ALA A 127 4.52 -10.06 11.03
CA ALA A 127 3.31 -9.28 10.85
C ALA A 127 2.42 -9.30 12.11
N VAL A 128 2.18 -10.48 12.69
CA VAL A 128 1.45 -10.65 13.97
C VAL A 128 2.13 -9.89 15.11
N GLN A 129 3.45 -9.98 15.19
CA GLN A 129 4.22 -9.25 16.22
C GLN A 129 4.09 -7.74 16.08
N ASN A 130 4.17 -7.22 14.85
CA ASN A 130 4.02 -5.78 14.57
C ASN A 130 2.60 -5.30 14.91
N LEU A 131 1.58 -6.06 14.58
CA LEU A 131 0.20 -5.73 14.92
C LEU A 131 -0.02 -5.72 16.44
N ASN A 132 0.50 -6.71 17.15
CA ASN A 132 0.47 -6.75 18.61
C ASN A 132 1.21 -5.55 19.24
N LYS A 133 2.33 -5.14 18.63
CA LYS A 133 3.09 -3.96 19.05
C LYS A 133 2.29 -2.67 18.80
N TYR A 134 1.56 -2.59 17.70
CA TYR A 134 0.70 -1.45 17.38
C TYR A 134 -0.40 -1.22 18.43
N TYR A 135 -0.95 -2.29 19.01
CA TYR A 135 -1.95 -2.19 20.09
C TYR A 135 -1.35 -1.78 21.44
N LYS A 136 -0.03 -1.93 21.64
CA LYS A 136 0.61 -1.49 22.87
C LYS A 136 0.61 0.03 22.96
N GLY A 137 0.29 0.56 24.16
CA GLY A 137 0.26 2.01 24.40
C GLY A 137 -1.02 2.73 23.95
N LYS A 138 -1.94 2.07 23.28
CA LYS A 138 -3.24 2.64 22.91
C LYS A 138 -4.17 2.64 24.11
N LYS A 139 -4.15 3.75 24.91
CA LYS A 139 -4.84 3.85 26.20
C LYS A 139 -6.36 3.74 26.12
N PHE A 140 -6.95 4.18 25.01
CA PHE A 140 -8.39 4.19 24.79
C PHE A 140 -8.92 2.95 24.05
N LEU A 141 -8.04 2.01 23.67
CA LEU A 141 -8.45 0.76 23.03
C LEU A 141 -9.16 -0.15 24.06
N PRO A 142 -10.39 -0.65 23.74
CA PRO A 142 -11.09 -1.61 24.62
C PRO A 142 -10.25 -2.86 24.84
N LYS A 143 -10.17 -3.34 26.09
CA LYS A 143 -9.43 -4.59 26.39
C LYS A 143 -10.02 -5.79 25.65
N ALA A 144 -11.36 -5.89 25.65
CA ALA A 144 -12.07 -6.95 24.98
C ALA A 144 -11.83 -6.97 23.46
N PHE A 145 -11.67 -5.83 22.78
CA PHE A 145 -11.27 -5.77 21.38
C PHE A 145 -9.92 -6.45 21.17
N LYS A 146 -8.95 -6.13 22.02
CA LYS A 146 -7.61 -6.72 21.92
C LYS A 146 -7.60 -8.25 22.18
N GLU A 147 -8.47 -8.72 23.11
CA GLU A 147 -8.56 -10.13 23.47
C GLU A 147 -9.35 -10.95 22.45
N GLN A 148 -10.34 -10.34 21.78
CA GLN A 148 -11.22 -10.97 20.79
C GLN A 148 -10.73 -10.77 19.35
N ASN A 149 -9.72 -9.94 19.13
CA ASN A 149 -9.19 -9.71 17.80
C ASN A 149 -8.28 -10.88 17.40
N HIS A 150 -8.71 -11.63 16.40
CA HIS A 150 -8.01 -12.79 15.86
C HIS A 150 -6.81 -12.38 15.01
N VAL A 151 -5.78 -11.79 15.65
CA VAL A 151 -4.56 -11.31 14.93
C VAL A 151 -3.85 -12.40 14.14
N GLU A 152 -4.10 -13.67 14.52
CA GLU A 152 -3.59 -14.84 13.81
C GLU A 152 -4.27 -15.03 12.42
N GLU A 153 -5.38 -14.36 12.15
CA GLU A 153 -6.08 -14.43 10.87
C GLU A 153 -5.55 -13.44 9.84
N ILE A 154 -4.44 -12.73 10.15
CA ILE A 154 -3.79 -11.83 9.20
C ILE A 154 -3.38 -12.60 7.94
N GLN A 155 -3.70 -12.03 6.78
CA GLN A 155 -3.45 -12.64 5.47
C GLN A 155 -2.49 -11.77 4.66
N GLY A 156 -1.56 -12.41 3.96
CA GLY A 156 -0.69 -11.75 2.99
C GLY A 156 -1.40 -11.66 1.64
N VAL A 157 -1.54 -10.46 1.13
CA VAL A 157 -2.20 -10.18 -0.15
C VAL A 157 -1.27 -9.34 -1.02
N TYR A 158 -1.07 -9.75 -2.25
CA TYR A 158 -0.49 -8.92 -3.29
C TYR A 158 -1.59 -8.00 -3.83
N VAL A 159 -1.50 -6.72 -3.53
CA VAL A 159 -2.46 -5.70 -3.96
C VAL A 159 -2.02 -5.12 -5.29
N PRO A 160 -2.94 -4.90 -6.25
CA PRO A 160 -2.64 -4.29 -7.54
C PRO A 160 -2.31 -2.80 -7.38
N PHE A 161 -1.25 -2.36 -8.05
CA PHE A 161 -0.84 -0.96 -8.12
C PHE A 161 -0.50 -0.57 -9.55
N TRP A 162 -0.84 0.64 -9.92
CA TRP A 162 -0.32 1.33 -11.08
C TRP A 162 0.87 2.18 -10.65
N LEU A 163 2.01 2.00 -11.30
CA LEU A 163 3.24 2.73 -11.05
C LEU A 163 3.49 3.68 -12.22
N TYR A 164 3.44 4.99 -11.97
CA TYR A 164 3.55 5.99 -13.01
C TYR A 164 4.94 6.61 -13.04
N ASP A 165 5.52 6.69 -14.23
CA ASP A 165 6.72 7.47 -14.53
C ASP A 165 6.30 8.75 -15.25
N ALA A 166 6.75 9.90 -14.77
CA ALA A 166 6.34 11.20 -15.30
C ALA A 166 7.44 12.24 -15.18
N THR A 167 7.29 13.32 -15.93
CA THR A 167 8.07 14.55 -15.76
C THR A 167 7.13 15.69 -15.39
N ALA A 168 7.51 16.51 -14.44
CA ALA A 168 6.83 17.74 -14.08
C ALA A 168 7.63 18.95 -14.56
N ASP A 169 6.99 19.88 -15.28
CA ASP A 169 7.48 21.25 -15.53
C ASP A 169 6.65 22.19 -14.66
N ALA A 170 7.30 22.97 -13.82
CA ALA A 170 6.61 23.82 -12.88
C ALA A 170 7.15 25.23 -12.86
N ARG A 171 6.22 26.19 -12.77
CA ARG A 171 6.50 27.62 -12.65
C ARG A 171 5.57 28.23 -11.63
N GLY A 172 6.15 29.00 -10.69
CA GLY A 172 5.41 29.68 -9.66
C GLY A 172 5.82 31.13 -9.50
N ALA A 173 4.83 31.99 -9.26
CA ALA A 173 5.00 33.38 -8.86
C ALA A 173 4.42 33.52 -7.45
N TYR A 174 5.22 34.05 -6.56
CA TYR A 174 4.91 34.19 -5.14
C TYR A 174 5.14 35.60 -4.68
N GLU A 175 4.53 35.97 -3.57
CA GLU A 175 4.85 37.19 -2.81
C GLU A 175 5.45 36.75 -1.49
N GLY A 176 6.71 37.15 -1.25
CA GLY A 176 7.38 36.95 0.01
C GLY A 176 7.32 38.22 0.85
N GLU A 177 7.10 38.07 2.15
CA GLU A 177 7.04 39.18 3.09
C GLU A 177 8.22 39.10 4.09
N VAL A 178 8.88 40.21 4.30
CA VAL A 178 9.83 40.37 5.39
C VAL A 178 9.28 41.41 6.35
N THR A 179 8.99 40.95 7.58
CA THR A 179 8.39 41.79 8.62
C THR A 179 9.41 42.04 9.73
N GLU A 180 9.70 43.30 9.95
CA GLU A 180 10.56 43.78 11.06
C GLU A 180 9.71 44.57 12.02
N SER A 181 9.82 44.30 13.34
CA SER A 181 9.12 45.06 14.36
C SER A 181 10.12 45.60 15.36
N HIS A 182 9.99 46.87 15.69
CA HIS A 182 10.78 47.54 16.74
C HIS A 182 9.88 48.36 17.65
N ARG A 183 10.34 48.60 18.86
CA ARG A 183 9.59 49.39 19.85
C ARG A 183 10.07 50.85 19.79
N GLU A 184 9.12 51.76 19.63
CA GLU A 184 9.35 53.17 19.67
C GLU A 184 8.45 53.80 20.76
N GLY A 185 9.00 54.02 21.93
CA GLY A 185 8.23 54.44 23.12
C GLY A 185 7.22 53.39 23.55
N ASP A 186 5.94 53.76 23.60
CA ASP A 186 4.83 52.86 23.94
C ASP A 186 4.21 52.11 22.75
N TYR A 187 4.75 52.35 21.56
CA TYR A 187 4.25 51.76 20.31
C TYR A 187 5.16 50.66 19.81
N VAL A 188 4.57 49.64 19.15
CA VAL A 188 5.30 48.69 18.34
C VAL A 188 5.09 49.09 16.87
N VAL A 189 6.18 49.50 16.24
CA VAL A 189 6.19 49.81 14.80
C VAL A 189 6.57 48.56 14.04
N THR A 190 5.73 48.16 13.11
CA THR A 190 5.97 47.00 12.24
C THR A 190 6.09 47.48 10.80
N ASN A 191 7.21 47.13 10.18
CA ASN A 191 7.50 47.41 8.78
C ASN A 191 7.48 46.11 8.01
N THR A 192 6.60 46.00 7.01
CA THR A 192 6.50 44.83 6.14
C THR A 192 6.94 45.20 4.73
N GLN A 193 7.92 44.50 4.22
CA GLN A 193 8.43 44.64 2.85
C GLN A 193 7.92 43.46 2.03
N HIS A 194 7.37 43.74 0.83
CA HIS A 194 6.86 42.75 -0.08
C HIS A 194 7.81 42.52 -1.25
N TYR A 195 8.05 41.26 -1.56
CA TYR A 195 8.96 40.85 -2.64
C TYR A 195 8.23 39.95 -3.64
N ASN A 196 8.45 40.18 -4.93
CA ASN A 196 8.02 39.25 -5.95
C ASN A 196 9.07 38.16 -6.11
N VAL A 197 8.67 36.91 -5.90
CA VAL A 197 9.54 35.73 -5.96
C VAL A 197 9.04 34.85 -7.11
N ALA A 198 9.93 34.52 -8.03
CA ALA A 198 9.64 33.56 -9.10
C ALA A 198 10.48 32.29 -8.88
N ARG A 199 9.86 31.14 -9.12
CA ARG A 199 10.52 29.83 -9.11
C ARG A 199 10.09 29.03 -10.32
N ALA A 200 11.02 28.28 -10.89
CA ALA A 200 10.76 27.32 -11.94
C ALA A 200 11.67 26.12 -11.78
N GLY A 201 11.23 24.96 -12.20
CA GLY A 201 12.01 23.73 -12.14
C GLY A 201 11.33 22.57 -12.81
N GLU A 202 12.11 21.55 -13.06
CA GLU A 202 11.67 20.26 -13.58
C GLU A 202 11.91 19.20 -12.53
N ALA A 203 11.02 18.21 -12.46
CA ALA A 203 11.16 17.05 -11.58
C ALA A 203 10.80 15.77 -12.32
N ASP A 204 11.63 14.74 -12.15
CA ASP A 204 11.33 13.40 -12.63
C ASP A 204 10.69 12.57 -11.53
N PHE A 205 9.59 11.94 -11.87
CA PHE A 205 8.89 10.96 -11.03
C PHE A 205 9.09 9.57 -11.59
N ILE A 206 9.50 8.65 -10.72
CA ILE A 206 9.73 7.25 -11.09
C ILE A 206 8.89 6.36 -10.16
N LYS A 207 8.01 5.56 -10.76
CA LYS A 207 7.16 4.59 -10.06
C LYS A 207 6.30 5.20 -8.95
N VAL A 208 5.62 6.30 -9.24
CA VAL A 208 4.62 6.86 -8.32
C VAL A 208 3.46 5.88 -8.19
N PRO A 209 3.23 5.28 -7.01
CA PRO A 209 2.23 4.24 -6.85
C PRO A 209 0.83 4.80 -6.67
N VAL A 210 -0.14 4.13 -7.27
CA VAL A 210 -1.57 4.29 -6.97
C VAL A 210 -2.18 2.91 -6.97
N ASP A 211 -2.87 2.54 -5.89
CA ASP A 211 -3.55 1.25 -5.84
C ASP A 211 -4.70 1.19 -6.85
N GLY A 212 -4.85 0.02 -7.47
CA GLY A 212 -5.86 -0.26 -8.48
C GLY A 212 -7.04 -1.06 -7.91
N SER A 213 -7.35 -0.94 -6.61
CA SER A 213 -8.41 -1.70 -5.94
C SER A 213 -9.38 -0.78 -5.19
N SER A 214 -10.61 -0.70 -5.67
CA SER A 214 -11.69 0.07 -5.02
C SER A 214 -12.12 -0.49 -3.64
N LYS A 215 -11.63 -1.67 -3.27
CA LYS A 215 -12.00 -2.37 -2.03
C LYS A 215 -11.17 -1.95 -0.84
N MET A 216 -10.04 -1.30 -1.10
CA MET A 216 -9.20 -0.71 -0.07
C MET A 216 -9.41 0.79 -0.01
N PRO A 217 -9.53 1.38 1.19
CA PRO A 217 -9.50 2.83 1.30
C PRO A 217 -8.14 3.36 0.81
N ASP A 218 -8.15 4.28 -0.16
CA ASP A 218 -6.95 4.95 -0.69
C ASP A 218 -6.02 5.45 0.41
N ALA A 219 -6.63 6.04 1.47
CA ALA A 219 -5.89 6.55 2.62
C ALA A 219 -5.09 5.47 3.37
N HIS A 220 -5.56 4.21 3.36
CA HIS A 220 -4.81 3.10 3.96
C HIS A 220 -3.62 2.72 3.09
N MET A 221 -3.81 2.67 1.76
CA MET A 221 -2.73 2.34 0.84
C MET A 221 -1.65 3.42 0.80
N ASP A 222 -2.04 4.70 0.78
CA ASP A 222 -1.09 5.82 0.89
C ASP A 222 -0.35 5.81 2.24
N ALA A 223 -1.03 5.46 3.34
CA ALA A 223 -0.45 5.48 4.68
C ALA A 223 0.62 4.39 4.92
N ILE A 224 0.56 3.25 4.22
CA ILE A 224 1.57 2.18 4.36
C ILE A 224 2.81 2.40 3.49
N GLU A 225 2.82 3.40 2.62
CA GLU A 225 4.01 3.79 1.86
C GLU A 225 5.12 4.37 2.78
N PRO A 226 6.40 4.37 2.39
CA PRO A 226 6.92 3.94 1.10
C PRO A 226 7.17 2.43 1.00
N PHE A 227 7.13 1.92 -0.24
CA PHE A 227 7.70 0.63 -0.59
C PHE A 227 9.14 0.79 -1.05
N ASP A 228 9.96 -0.23 -0.83
CA ASP A 228 11.34 -0.27 -1.33
C ASP A 228 11.36 -0.84 -2.77
N TYR A 229 11.41 0.07 -3.73
CA TYR A 229 11.43 -0.28 -5.16
C TYR A 229 12.76 -0.88 -5.63
N SER A 230 13.81 -0.87 -4.81
CA SER A 230 15.05 -1.60 -5.15
C SER A 230 14.83 -3.12 -5.15
N ALA A 231 13.81 -3.58 -4.44
CA ALA A 231 13.41 -4.99 -4.38
C ALA A 231 12.41 -5.40 -5.47
N ILE A 232 12.04 -4.50 -6.40
CA ILE A 232 11.10 -4.81 -7.49
C ILE A 232 11.70 -5.86 -8.43
N GLN A 233 10.89 -6.84 -8.80
CA GLN A 233 11.26 -7.92 -9.71
C GLN A 233 10.27 -7.97 -10.88
N PRO A 234 10.68 -8.50 -12.05
CA PRO A 234 9.72 -8.94 -13.06
C PRO A 234 8.70 -9.90 -12.43
N PHE A 235 7.44 -9.76 -12.82
CA PHE A 235 6.40 -10.62 -12.26
C PHE A 235 6.63 -12.09 -12.60
N SER A 236 6.53 -12.93 -11.59
CA SER A 236 6.50 -14.38 -11.73
C SER A 236 5.46 -14.97 -10.78
N THR A 237 4.75 -15.98 -11.25
CA THR A 237 3.80 -16.75 -10.43
C THR A 237 4.49 -17.50 -9.28
N ALA A 238 5.80 -17.69 -9.35
CA ALA A 238 6.61 -18.30 -8.28
C ALA A 238 6.58 -17.53 -6.95
N TYR A 239 6.22 -16.25 -6.96
CA TYR A 239 6.08 -15.43 -5.76
C TYR A 239 4.71 -15.54 -5.07
N LEU A 240 3.70 -16.13 -5.75
CA LEU A 240 2.33 -16.20 -5.25
C LEU A 240 2.09 -17.32 -4.21
N PRO A 241 2.77 -18.51 -4.25
CA PRO A 241 2.46 -19.60 -3.34
C PRO A 241 2.51 -19.19 -1.87
N GLY A 242 1.38 -19.40 -1.15
CA GLY A 242 1.21 -19.03 0.26
C GLY A 242 0.64 -17.63 0.50
N PHE A 243 0.38 -16.87 -0.56
CA PHE A 243 -0.22 -15.54 -0.53
C PHE A 243 -1.44 -15.48 -1.43
N LEU A 244 -2.32 -14.51 -1.18
CA LEU A 244 -3.38 -14.13 -2.11
C LEU A 244 -2.87 -13.03 -3.04
N ALA A 245 -3.41 -12.94 -4.24
CA ALA A 245 -3.19 -11.79 -5.11
C ALA A 245 -4.56 -11.23 -5.53
N ASP A 246 -4.74 -9.92 -5.35
CA ASP A 246 -5.93 -9.23 -5.83
C ASP A 246 -5.74 -8.79 -7.29
N ARG A 247 -6.85 -8.66 -8.01
CA ARG A 247 -6.89 -8.11 -9.36
C ARG A 247 -7.37 -6.67 -9.30
N TYR A 248 -6.81 -5.82 -10.17
CA TYR A 248 -7.31 -4.46 -10.28
C TYR A 248 -8.78 -4.45 -10.75
N ASP A 249 -9.57 -3.60 -10.16
CA ASP A 249 -10.92 -3.21 -10.57
C ASP A 249 -11.01 -1.72 -10.93
N GLU A 250 -9.92 -0.98 -10.65
CA GLU A 250 -9.67 0.36 -11.14
C GLU A 250 -8.50 0.32 -12.13
N ASP A 251 -8.79 0.68 -13.38
CA ASP A 251 -7.81 0.69 -14.46
C ASP A 251 -6.86 1.89 -14.37
N GLU A 252 -5.86 1.90 -15.25
CA GLU A 252 -4.86 2.96 -15.34
C GLU A 252 -5.50 4.35 -15.49
N GLU A 253 -6.48 4.49 -16.40
CA GLU A 253 -7.11 5.76 -16.71
C GLU A 253 -7.87 6.32 -15.50
N LYS A 254 -8.53 5.45 -14.74
CA LYS A 254 -9.26 5.82 -13.52
C LYS A 254 -8.32 6.24 -12.38
N CYS A 255 -7.16 5.61 -12.27
CA CYS A 255 -6.14 5.92 -11.26
C CYS A 255 -5.30 7.17 -11.61
N LEU A 256 -5.20 7.53 -12.89
CA LEU A 256 -4.37 8.61 -13.40
C LEU A 256 -4.62 9.99 -12.71
N PRO A 257 -5.86 10.45 -12.49
CA PRO A 257 -6.09 11.75 -11.82
C PRO A 257 -5.52 11.80 -10.39
N ARG A 258 -5.53 10.67 -9.69
CA ARG A 258 -4.93 10.58 -8.34
C ARG A 258 -3.41 10.64 -8.40
N ALA A 259 -2.79 9.93 -9.35
CA ALA A 259 -1.36 10.00 -9.60
C ALA A 259 -0.90 11.42 -9.93
N THR A 260 -1.57 12.08 -10.87
CA THR A 260 -1.28 13.46 -11.28
C THR A 260 -1.35 14.42 -10.09
N ARG A 261 -2.43 14.38 -9.31
CA ARG A 261 -2.59 15.21 -8.11
C ARG A 261 -1.47 14.99 -7.08
N ARG A 262 -1.03 13.75 -6.87
CA ARG A 262 0.09 13.44 -5.97
C ARG A 262 1.38 14.09 -6.47
N MET A 263 1.69 13.97 -7.75
CA MET A 263 2.87 14.57 -8.38
C MET A 263 2.82 16.09 -8.36
N GLU A 264 1.66 16.69 -8.68
CA GLU A 264 1.46 18.14 -8.57
C GLU A 264 1.71 18.65 -7.15
N ASN A 265 1.16 17.98 -6.13
CA ASN A 265 1.33 18.36 -4.73
C ASN A 265 2.79 18.25 -4.29
N THR A 266 3.49 17.21 -4.72
CA THR A 266 4.92 17.03 -4.43
C THR A 266 5.76 18.11 -5.11
N THR A 267 5.48 18.40 -6.38
CA THR A 267 6.17 19.44 -7.14
C THR A 267 5.93 20.83 -6.53
N ARG A 268 4.68 21.13 -6.14
CA ARG A 268 4.32 22.37 -5.46
C ARG A 268 5.08 22.53 -4.14
N ALA A 269 5.12 21.47 -3.35
CA ALA A 269 5.86 21.47 -2.07
C ALA A 269 7.35 21.71 -2.31
N ALA A 270 7.96 21.03 -3.28
CA ALA A 270 9.36 21.20 -3.63
C ALA A 270 9.68 22.63 -4.11
N LEU A 271 8.86 23.23 -4.96
CA LEU A 271 9.03 24.64 -5.36
C LEU A 271 8.97 25.56 -4.14
N ARG A 272 7.97 25.36 -3.29
CA ARG A 272 7.77 26.20 -2.10
C ARG A 272 8.92 26.07 -1.11
N GLU A 273 9.50 24.90 -0.96
CA GLU A 273 10.66 24.64 -0.08
C GLU A 273 11.92 25.41 -0.54
N THR A 274 12.01 25.78 -1.81
CA THR A 274 13.10 26.61 -2.34
C THR A 274 12.96 28.09 -2.00
N ILE A 275 11.84 28.50 -1.40
CA ILE A 275 11.56 29.91 -1.06
C ILE A 275 11.83 30.10 0.42
N ASP A 276 13.00 30.62 0.74
CA ASP A 276 13.47 30.90 2.11
C ASP A 276 13.74 32.37 2.32
N GLY A 277 13.96 32.77 3.57
CA GLY A 277 14.30 34.12 3.95
C GLY A 277 13.11 35.10 4.07
N TYR A 278 11.88 34.60 4.00
CA TYR A 278 10.66 35.40 4.15
C TYR A 278 9.89 35.00 5.41
N SER A 279 9.24 35.96 6.07
CA SER A 279 8.36 35.72 7.23
C SER A 279 7.08 35.00 6.81
N GLU A 280 6.51 35.38 5.68
CA GLU A 280 5.34 34.76 5.05
C GLU A 280 5.53 34.68 3.53
N VAL A 281 4.89 33.67 2.90
CA VAL A 281 4.94 33.48 1.44
C VAL A 281 3.53 33.18 0.95
N HIS A 282 3.03 34.00 0.06
CA HIS A 282 1.73 33.87 -0.59
C HIS A 282 1.89 33.47 -2.04
N THR A 283 1.14 32.47 -2.49
CA THR A 283 1.13 32.05 -3.89
C THR A 283 0.26 33.01 -4.71
N LYS A 284 0.83 33.63 -5.74
CA LYS A 284 0.08 34.48 -6.71
C LYS A 284 -0.40 33.71 -7.92
N ALA A 285 0.47 32.87 -8.48
CA ALA A 285 0.15 32.00 -9.61
C ALA A 285 1.06 30.79 -9.62
N GLU A 286 0.52 29.65 -9.97
CA GLU A 286 1.28 28.41 -10.20
C GLU A 286 0.78 27.77 -11.50
N ASN A 287 1.73 27.24 -12.27
CA ASN A 287 1.48 26.36 -13.40
C ASN A 287 2.37 25.14 -13.24
N ILE A 288 1.75 23.99 -13.06
CA ILE A 288 2.43 22.70 -12.94
C ILE A 288 1.86 21.80 -14.01
N ASN A 289 2.69 21.38 -14.94
CA ASN A 289 2.33 20.46 -16.01
C ASN A 289 2.99 19.10 -15.74
N ILE A 290 2.18 18.05 -15.67
CA ILE A 290 2.64 16.66 -15.48
C ILE A 290 2.50 15.94 -16.81
N ASP A 291 3.61 15.46 -17.34
CA ASP A 291 3.67 14.63 -18.54
C ASP A 291 3.94 13.17 -18.14
N ILE A 292 2.92 12.32 -18.32
CA ILE A 292 3.01 10.89 -18.00
C ILE A 292 3.75 10.18 -19.15
N ARG A 293 4.88 9.58 -18.84
CA ARG A 293 5.71 8.87 -19.82
C ARG A 293 5.36 7.39 -19.92
N LYS A 294 5.09 6.76 -18.78
CA LYS A 294 4.77 5.32 -18.68
C LYS A 294 3.93 5.04 -17.47
N SER A 295 3.19 3.95 -17.55
CA SER A 295 2.53 3.31 -16.43
C SER A 295 2.88 1.81 -16.43
N HIS A 296 2.96 1.23 -15.26
CA HIS A 296 3.29 -0.18 -15.08
C HIS A 296 2.32 -0.81 -14.10
N TYR A 297 1.77 -1.95 -14.45
CA TYR A 297 0.98 -2.75 -13.52
C TYR A 297 1.90 -3.59 -12.63
N ALA A 298 1.77 -3.43 -11.31
CA ALA A 298 2.59 -4.14 -10.33
C ALA A 298 1.75 -4.73 -9.20
N LEU A 299 2.27 -5.78 -8.57
CA LEU A 299 1.74 -6.36 -7.35
C LEU A 299 2.64 -6.00 -6.16
N LEU A 300 2.07 -5.35 -5.14
CA LEU A 300 2.79 -4.94 -3.94
C LEU A 300 2.33 -5.73 -2.70
N PRO A 301 3.25 -6.08 -1.78
CA PRO A 301 2.97 -6.96 -0.65
C PRO A 301 2.28 -6.22 0.48
N VAL A 302 1.09 -6.64 0.88
CA VAL A 302 0.32 -6.05 1.99
C VAL A 302 -0.18 -7.16 2.91
N TRP A 303 0.13 -7.07 4.18
CA TRP A 303 -0.51 -7.86 5.23
C TRP A 303 -1.83 -7.21 5.62
N MET A 304 -2.92 -7.94 5.57
CA MET A 304 -4.27 -7.46 5.83
C MET A 304 -4.94 -8.24 6.95
N LEU A 305 -5.65 -7.52 7.81
CA LEU A 305 -6.52 -8.11 8.80
C LEU A 305 -7.85 -7.36 8.80
N HIS A 306 -8.92 -8.08 8.54
CA HIS A 306 -10.28 -7.62 8.74
C HIS A 306 -10.81 -8.19 10.06
N THR A 307 -11.39 -7.33 10.90
CA THR A 307 -12.02 -7.75 12.14
C THR A 307 -13.33 -6.99 12.38
N ARG A 308 -14.29 -7.65 12.98
CA ARG A 308 -15.60 -7.06 13.32
C ARG A 308 -15.74 -6.92 14.84
N TRP A 309 -16.12 -5.71 15.27
CA TRP A 309 -16.33 -5.41 16.68
C TRP A 309 -17.52 -4.48 16.87
N ASN A 310 -18.49 -4.88 17.72
CA ASN A 310 -19.72 -4.11 17.97
C ASN A 310 -20.42 -3.66 16.69
N ASP A 311 -20.61 -4.61 15.74
CA ASP A 311 -21.23 -4.41 14.43
C ASP A 311 -20.53 -3.39 13.52
N LYS A 312 -19.28 -3.05 13.82
CA LYS A 312 -18.40 -2.24 12.96
C LYS A 312 -17.23 -3.06 12.45
N ASP A 313 -16.90 -2.81 11.21
CA ASP A 313 -15.75 -3.42 10.55
C ASP A 313 -14.51 -2.56 10.76
N PHE A 314 -13.39 -3.23 11.06
CA PHE A 314 -12.08 -2.61 11.25
C PHE A 314 -11.09 -3.30 10.32
N LEU A 315 -10.45 -2.53 9.47
CA LEU A 315 -9.47 -3.00 8.52
C LEU A 315 -8.10 -2.51 8.92
N PHE A 316 -7.14 -3.43 8.93
CA PHE A 316 -5.72 -3.13 9.15
C PHE A 316 -4.95 -3.52 7.90
N ALA A 317 -4.08 -2.63 7.47
CA ALA A 317 -3.14 -2.87 6.38
C ALA A 317 -1.72 -2.60 6.86
N MET A 318 -0.79 -3.47 6.45
CA MET A 318 0.62 -3.35 6.81
C MET A 318 1.48 -3.61 5.57
N ASN A 319 2.42 -2.73 5.32
CA ASN A 319 3.43 -2.92 4.29
C ASN A 319 4.22 -4.21 4.53
N GLY A 320 4.20 -5.13 3.58
CA GLY A 320 4.84 -6.45 3.67
C GLY A 320 6.36 -6.43 3.64
N GLN A 321 6.99 -5.26 3.36
CA GLN A 321 8.43 -5.08 3.42
C GLN A 321 8.87 -4.37 4.69
N THR A 322 8.24 -3.23 5.01
CA THR A 322 8.70 -2.32 6.07
C THR A 322 8.01 -2.56 7.41
N GLY A 323 6.84 -3.19 7.39
CA GLY A 323 6.01 -3.36 8.58
C GLY A 323 5.27 -2.10 9.00
N LYS A 324 5.29 -1.03 8.18
CA LYS A 324 4.51 0.18 8.43
C LYS A 324 3.03 -0.18 8.37
N LEU A 325 2.30 0.16 9.43
CA LEU A 325 0.94 -0.31 9.67
C LEU A 325 -0.01 0.86 9.86
N ILE A 326 -1.18 0.74 9.26
CA ILE A 326 -2.35 1.58 9.48
C ILE A 326 -3.55 0.70 9.86
N GLY A 327 -4.48 1.25 10.60
CA GLY A 327 -5.74 0.60 10.91
C GLY A 327 -6.56 1.43 11.85
N ASP A 328 -7.86 1.35 11.68
CA ASP A 328 -8.82 2.01 12.54
C ASP A 328 -8.94 1.25 13.87
N LEU A 329 -8.99 1.99 14.95
CA LEU A 329 -9.11 1.42 16.29
C LEU A 329 -10.38 1.91 16.97
N PRO A 330 -11.17 1.03 17.58
CA PRO A 330 -12.31 1.45 18.39
C PRO A 330 -11.84 2.20 19.64
N VAL A 331 -12.58 3.23 19.98
CA VAL A 331 -12.33 4.04 21.19
C VAL A 331 -13.35 3.68 22.24
N ASP A 332 -12.88 3.40 23.47
CA ASP A 332 -13.73 3.17 24.64
C ASP A 332 -14.15 4.51 25.25
N PRO A 333 -15.42 4.92 25.11
CA PRO A 333 -15.89 6.21 25.60
C PRO A 333 -15.80 6.34 27.13
N LYS A 334 -15.92 5.23 27.86
CA LYS A 334 -15.79 5.23 29.33
C LYS A 334 -14.37 5.55 29.76
N ARG A 335 -13.37 5.02 29.04
CA ARG A 335 -11.96 5.31 29.30
C ARG A 335 -11.62 6.75 28.93
N VAL A 336 -12.15 7.26 27.82
CA VAL A 336 -11.97 8.68 27.43
C VAL A 336 -12.53 9.59 28.52
N ALA A 337 -13.76 9.34 28.99
CA ALA A 337 -14.39 10.12 30.07
C ALA A 337 -13.58 10.06 31.38
N ALA A 338 -13.10 8.86 31.76
CA ALA A 338 -12.28 8.70 32.97
C ALA A 338 -10.94 9.46 32.86
N TRP A 339 -10.28 9.41 31.71
CA TRP A 339 -9.06 10.16 31.44
C TRP A 339 -9.30 11.68 31.45
N PHE A 340 -10.37 12.11 30.79
CA PHE A 340 -10.77 13.52 30.80
C PHE A 340 -11.02 14.02 32.22
N ALA A 341 -11.81 13.30 33.01
CA ALA A 341 -12.09 13.65 34.42
C ALA A 341 -10.77 13.64 35.24
N GLY A 342 -9.89 12.64 35.04
CA GLY A 342 -8.63 12.52 35.76
C GLY A 342 -7.63 13.65 35.48
N ILE A 343 -7.73 14.31 34.33
CA ILE A 343 -6.89 15.46 33.97
C ILE A 343 -7.58 16.77 34.34
N SER A 344 -8.87 16.92 34.03
CA SER A 344 -9.58 18.20 34.22
C SER A 344 -9.86 18.53 35.69
N LEU A 345 -10.15 17.53 36.51
CA LEU A 345 -10.42 17.79 37.93
C LEU A 345 -9.19 18.36 38.69
N PRO A 346 -8.00 17.76 38.63
CA PRO A 346 -6.81 18.34 39.24
C PRO A 346 -6.48 19.74 38.69
N LEU A 347 -6.63 19.93 37.35
CA LEU A 347 -6.38 21.22 36.73
C LEU A 347 -7.34 22.30 37.24
N MET A 348 -8.62 21.97 37.39
CA MET A 348 -9.60 22.88 37.98
C MET A 348 -9.27 23.25 39.42
N VAL A 349 -8.83 22.27 40.22
CA VAL A 349 -8.41 22.54 41.62
C VAL A 349 -7.19 23.47 41.64
N ILE A 350 -6.18 23.22 40.83
CA ILE A 350 -5.00 24.07 40.73
C ILE A 350 -5.40 25.50 40.31
N LEU A 351 -6.26 25.62 39.30
CA LEU A 351 -6.71 26.92 38.80
C LEU A 351 -7.51 27.66 39.86
N ALA A 352 -8.39 26.97 40.61
CA ALA A 352 -9.13 27.56 41.71
C ALA A 352 -8.21 28.06 42.83
N LEU A 353 -7.18 27.31 43.20
CA LEU A 353 -6.18 27.74 44.17
C LEU A 353 -5.38 28.97 43.72
N PHE A 354 -5.14 29.11 42.41
CA PHE A 354 -4.46 30.30 41.84
C PHE A 354 -5.36 31.54 41.76
N LEU A 355 -6.69 31.36 41.61
CA LEU A 355 -7.63 32.48 41.45
C LEU A 355 -8.20 32.96 42.77
N TYR A 356 -8.26 32.12 43.82
CA TYR A 356 -8.87 32.41 45.10
C TYR A 356 -7.89 32.33 46.29
N GLY A 357 -6.63 31.97 46.10
CA GLY A 357 -5.55 32.05 47.07
C GLY A 357 -4.63 33.20 46.76
#